data_cd786198cd3f999166773dce424dde44
#
_entry.id   cd786198cd3f999166773dce424dde44
#
_cell.length_a   1.000
_cell.length_b   1.000
_cell.length_c   1.000
_cell.angle_alpha   90.00
_cell.angle_beta   90.00
_cell.angle_gamma   90.00
#
_symmetry.space_group_name_H-M   'P 1'
#
loop_
_entity.id
_entity.type
_entity.pdbx_description
1 polymer ?
#
loop_
_entity_poly.entity_id
_entity_poly.type
_entity_poly.pdbx_seq_one_letter_code
_entity_poly.pdbx_strand_id
1 'polypeptide(L)'
;MAGTENIHAFFGNDEARVKEAALRLSQKVAPKDDEFGLEIVSGAADNADHAVRIVGSTVEAIQTLPFFGGEKVVWLQGANFFSDNQTGKAESTLRAVESLTGLLEAGIPPEVQLIISATEVDKRRAFYKRINKLGNVETFDRVDTSKPGWEGEVMSYVAGRAEEIGLNFEGSALERFVLMVGADSRVLDSEMEKLSLYVNGRAANEEDVSQIVATSHLGAVFEIGDAIAKKNL
;
A
#
# COMPACT_ATOMS: atom_id res chain seq x y z
N MET A 1 3.12 14.10 24.26
CA MET A 1 2.59 12.73 24.22
C MET A 1 3.43 12.00 23.20
N ALA A 2 4.18 10.99 23.62
CA ALA A 2 4.91 10.14 22.68
C ALA A 2 3.85 9.45 21.81
N GLY A 3 3.97 9.57 20.48
CA GLY A 3 3.16 8.77 19.56
C GLY A 3 3.37 7.30 19.91
N THR A 4 2.31 6.51 19.84
CA THR A 4 2.39 5.08 20.10
C THR A 4 3.15 4.46 18.92
N GLU A 5 4.43 4.14 19.10
CA GLU A 5 5.32 3.55 18.08
C GLU A 5 4.79 2.20 17.53
N ASN A 6 3.73 1.67 18.15
CA ASN A 6 3.13 0.37 17.85
C ASN A 6 1.81 0.45 17.07
N ILE A 7 1.45 1.61 16.49
CA ILE A 7 0.30 1.77 15.59
C ILE A 7 0.80 2.21 14.22
N HIS A 8 0.49 1.42 13.19
CA HIS A 8 0.88 1.67 11.80
C HIS A 8 -0.35 1.63 10.91
N ALA A 9 -0.49 2.60 10.02
CA ALA A 9 -1.61 2.65 9.10
C ALA A 9 -1.14 2.93 7.67
N PHE A 10 -1.59 2.09 6.74
CA PHE A 10 -1.27 2.15 5.31
C PHE A 10 -2.56 2.43 4.54
N PHE A 11 -2.67 3.62 4.00
CA PHE A 11 -3.88 4.08 3.33
C PHE A 11 -3.59 4.49 1.89
N GLY A 12 -4.62 4.54 1.06
CA GLY A 12 -4.53 5.05 -0.30
C GLY A 12 -5.21 4.16 -1.32
N ASN A 13 -5.43 4.69 -2.52
CA ASN A 13 -6.15 3.97 -3.58
C ASN A 13 -5.24 3.10 -4.47
N ASP A 14 -3.94 3.05 -4.20
CA ASP A 14 -3.02 2.05 -4.75
C ASP A 14 -3.01 0.79 -3.86
N GLU A 15 -3.93 -0.11 -4.14
CA GLU A 15 -4.16 -1.32 -3.34
C GLU A 15 -2.91 -2.21 -3.24
N ALA A 16 -2.13 -2.30 -4.32
CA ALA A 16 -0.94 -3.14 -4.35
C ALA A 16 0.11 -2.62 -3.37
N ARG A 17 0.42 -1.33 -3.42
CA ARG A 17 1.39 -0.68 -2.53
C ARG A 17 0.91 -0.68 -1.08
N VAL A 18 -0.38 -0.42 -0.83
CA VAL A 18 -0.97 -0.49 0.51
C VAL A 18 -0.80 -1.89 1.11
N LYS A 19 -1.15 -2.92 0.34
CA LYS A 19 -1.04 -4.31 0.78
C LYS A 19 0.42 -4.74 0.99
N GLU A 20 1.29 -4.39 0.07
CA GLU A 20 2.71 -4.73 0.15
C GLU A 20 3.38 -4.08 1.36
N ALA A 21 3.17 -2.78 1.59
CA ALA A 21 3.74 -2.08 2.73
C ALA A 21 3.27 -2.69 4.07
N ALA A 22 1.98 -2.99 4.19
CA ALA A 22 1.43 -3.65 5.38
C ALA A 22 1.99 -5.06 5.57
N LEU A 23 2.09 -5.85 4.48
CA LEU A 23 2.67 -7.20 4.52
C LEU A 23 4.15 -7.17 4.92
N ARG A 24 4.93 -6.28 4.31
CA ARG A 24 6.36 -6.11 4.60
C ARG A 24 6.59 -5.76 6.08
N LEU A 25 5.79 -4.85 6.63
CA LEU A 25 5.87 -4.52 8.04
C LEU A 25 5.45 -5.72 8.91
N SER A 26 4.33 -6.38 8.60
CA SER A 26 3.87 -7.53 9.39
C SER A 26 4.94 -8.63 9.46
N GLN A 27 5.60 -8.93 8.34
CA GLN A 27 6.70 -9.91 8.30
C GLN A 27 7.95 -9.48 9.08
N LYS A 28 8.19 -8.17 9.17
CA LYS A 28 9.34 -7.61 9.91
C LYS A 28 9.12 -7.66 11.42
N VAL A 29 7.89 -7.40 11.88
CA VAL A 29 7.57 -7.25 13.30
C VAL A 29 6.89 -8.49 13.90
N ALA A 30 6.38 -9.41 13.08
CA ALA A 30 5.81 -10.65 13.60
C ALA A 30 6.88 -11.55 14.24
N PRO A 31 6.58 -12.15 15.38
CA PRO A 31 7.45 -13.15 16.00
C PRO A 31 7.72 -14.31 15.04
N LYS A 32 9.00 -14.67 14.85
CA LYS A 32 9.38 -15.73 13.89
C LYS A 32 9.11 -17.14 14.39
N ASP A 33 9.05 -17.32 15.71
CA ASP A 33 8.94 -18.61 16.37
C ASP A 33 7.53 -18.86 16.94
N ASP A 34 6.54 -17.99 16.65
CA ASP A 34 5.17 -18.11 17.12
C ASP A 34 4.17 -18.03 15.96
N GLU A 35 3.56 -19.17 15.61
CA GLU A 35 2.51 -19.25 14.59
C GLU A 35 1.26 -18.39 14.94
N PHE A 36 1.07 -18.07 16.19
CA PHE A 36 -0.05 -17.25 16.70
C PHE A 36 0.33 -15.78 16.88
N GLY A 37 1.58 -15.42 16.62
CA GLY A 37 2.09 -14.05 16.77
C GLY A 37 1.55 -13.05 15.74
N LEU A 38 0.91 -13.50 14.66
CA LEU A 38 0.25 -12.66 13.66
C LEU A 38 -1.24 -13.03 13.55
N GLU A 39 -2.11 -12.12 13.98
CA GLU A 39 -3.56 -12.24 13.83
C GLU A 39 -4.06 -11.28 12.75
N ILE A 40 -4.64 -11.83 11.67
CA ILE A 40 -5.18 -11.05 10.56
C ILE A 40 -6.70 -11.02 10.66
N VAL A 41 -7.25 -9.81 10.80
CA VAL A 41 -8.69 -9.55 10.77
C VAL A 41 -9.03 -8.97 9.39
N SER A 42 -9.83 -9.71 8.60
CA SER A 42 -10.30 -9.21 7.30
C SER A 42 -11.22 -8.01 7.50
N GLY A 43 -10.86 -6.86 6.91
CA GLY A 43 -11.59 -5.60 7.01
C GLY A 43 -12.64 -5.39 5.91
N ALA A 44 -12.85 -6.37 5.02
CA ALA A 44 -13.84 -6.29 3.94
C ALA A 44 -15.25 -6.53 4.47
N ALA A 45 -15.96 -5.44 4.79
CA ALA A 45 -17.33 -5.49 5.28
C ALA A 45 -18.34 -5.45 4.13
N ASP A 46 -19.33 -6.37 4.15
CA ASP A 46 -20.44 -6.40 3.17
C ASP A 46 -21.53 -5.36 3.52
N ASN A 47 -21.68 -5.04 4.81
CA ASN A 47 -22.69 -4.14 5.34
C ASN A 47 -22.25 -3.58 6.72
N ALA A 48 -23.09 -2.68 7.29
CA ALA A 48 -22.79 -2.02 8.56
C ALA A 48 -22.66 -2.98 9.75
N ASP A 49 -23.51 -4.00 9.84
CA ASP A 49 -23.45 -4.99 10.93
C ASP A 49 -22.18 -5.84 10.82
N HIS A 50 -21.74 -6.13 9.60
CA HIS A 50 -20.46 -6.81 9.38
C HIS A 50 -19.28 -5.92 9.78
N ALA A 51 -19.31 -4.64 9.43
CA ALA A 51 -18.29 -3.68 9.86
C ALA A 51 -18.18 -3.59 11.39
N VAL A 52 -19.32 -3.56 12.09
CA VAL A 52 -19.35 -3.55 13.57
C VAL A 52 -18.70 -4.81 14.15
N ARG A 53 -18.99 -5.99 13.58
CA ARG A 53 -18.35 -7.24 14.03
C ARG A 53 -16.84 -7.24 13.76
N ILE A 54 -16.40 -6.78 12.60
CA ILE A 54 -14.97 -6.67 12.26
C ILE A 54 -14.25 -5.77 13.25
N VAL A 55 -14.81 -4.61 13.56
CA VAL A 55 -14.25 -3.70 14.57
C VAL A 55 -14.20 -4.37 15.94
N GLY A 56 -15.26 -5.07 16.34
CA GLY A 56 -15.31 -5.84 17.58
C GLY A 56 -14.19 -6.88 17.66
N SER A 57 -14.04 -7.69 16.63
CA SER A 57 -12.95 -8.68 16.53
C SER A 57 -11.56 -8.04 16.55
N THR A 58 -11.40 -6.87 15.91
CA THR A 58 -10.14 -6.12 15.97
C THR A 58 -9.81 -5.65 17.38
N VAL A 59 -10.80 -5.12 18.11
CA VAL A 59 -10.65 -4.70 19.51
C VAL A 59 -10.30 -5.90 20.40
N GLU A 60 -11.00 -7.01 20.23
CA GLU A 60 -10.72 -8.26 20.95
C GLU A 60 -9.30 -8.75 20.68
N ALA A 61 -8.88 -8.78 19.40
CA ALA A 61 -7.53 -9.17 19.02
C ALA A 61 -6.45 -8.29 19.66
N ILE A 62 -6.67 -6.96 19.76
CA ILE A 62 -5.76 -6.01 20.41
C ILE A 62 -5.67 -6.27 21.92
N GLN A 63 -6.80 -6.59 22.56
CA GLN A 63 -6.88 -6.78 24.02
C GLN A 63 -6.46 -8.17 24.47
N THR A 64 -6.46 -9.15 23.58
CA THR A 64 -6.04 -10.52 23.86
C THR A 64 -4.54 -10.68 23.73
N LEU A 65 -3.84 -10.79 24.85
CA LEU A 65 -2.39 -11.02 24.87
C LEU A 65 -2.03 -12.46 24.47
N PRO A 66 -0.83 -12.69 23.94
CA PRO A 66 -0.33 -14.03 23.63
C PRO A 66 -0.30 -14.92 24.88
N PHE A 67 -0.78 -16.14 24.78
CA PHE A 67 -0.89 -17.07 25.92
C PHE A 67 0.47 -17.42 26.56
N PHE A 68 1.52 -17.47 25.75
CA PHE A 68 2.88 -17.79 26.20
C PHE A 68 3.74 -16.55 26.46
N GLY A 69 3.15 -15.34 26.46
CA GLY A 69 3.91 -14.10 26.47
C GLY A 69 4.55 -13.80 25.11
N GLY A 70 5.21 -12.65 24.97
CA GLY A 70 5.87 -12.23 23.74
C GLY A 70 5.11 -11.11 23.01
N GLU A 71 5.55 -10.82 21.80
CA GLU A 71 4.96 -9.78 20.94
C GLU A 71 3.86 -10.36 20.06
N LYS A 72 2.88 -9.53 19.71
CA LYS A 72 1.76 -9.87 18.85
C LYS A 72 1.55 -8.80 17.80
N VAL A 73 1.27 -9.21 16.58
CA VAL A 73 0.84 -8.34 15.48
C VAL A 73 -0.64 -8.57 15.21
N VAL A 74 -1.42 -7.51 15.27
CA VAL A 74 -2.82 -7.51 14.84
C VAL A 74 -2.91 -6.71 13.55
N TRP A 75 -3.37 -7.34 12.47
CA TRP A 75 -3.53 -6.65 11.18
C TRP A 75 -4.99 -6.60 10.75
N LEU A 76 -5.60 -5.40 10.85
CA LEU A 76 -6.87 -5.09 10.21
C LEU A 76 -6.63 -4.86 8.72
N GLN A 77 -6.85 -5.91 7.91
CA GLN A 77 -6.48 -5.96 6.51
C GLN A 77 -7.60 -5.50 5.59
N GLY A 78 -7.34 -4.48 4.79
CA GLY A 78 -8.22 -4.07 3.69
C GLY A 78 -9.58 -3.52 4.15
N ALA A 79 -9.60 -2.72 5.22
CA ALA A 79 -10.83 -2.14 5.73
C ALA A 79 -11.47 -1.19 4.70
N ASN A 80 -12.75 -1.45 4.38
CA ASN A 80 -13.50 -0.69 3.37
C ASN A 80 -14.57 0.24 3.97
N PHE A 81 -14.68 0.31 5.28
CA PHE A 81 -15.68 1.08 6.00
C PHE A 81 -15.15 2.40 6.60
N PHE A 82 -13.91 2.75 6.34
CA PHE A 82 -13.36 4.08 6.65
C PHE A 82 -13.66 5.13 5.59
N SER A 83 -14.25 4.72 4.47
CA SER A 83 -14.61 5.56 3.33
C SER A 83 -15.98 6.22 3.48
N ASP A 84 -16.32 7.09 2.51
CA ASP A 84 -17.61 7.80 2.44
C ASP A 84 -18.70 6.96 1.72
N ASN A 85 -18.63 5.62 1.78
CA ASN A 85 -19.60 4.70 1.24
C ASN A 85 -20.78 4.45 2.20
N GLN A 86 -21.78 3.69 1.76
CA GLN A 86 -22.99 3.41 2.55
C GLN A 86 -22.67 2.72 3.89
N THR A 87 -21.79 1.72 3.88
CA THR A 87 -21.35 1.01 5.10
C THR A 87 -20.62 1.96 6.05
N GLY A 88 -19.69 2.76 5.54
CA GLY A 88 -18.89 3.69 6.34
C GLY A 88 -19.70 4.88 6.88
N LYS A 89 -20.86 5.23 6.29
CA LYS A 89 -21.78 6.29 6.77
C LYS A 89 -22.78 5.80 7.81
N ALA A 90 -22.98 4.49 7.93
CA ALA A 90 -23.96 3.95 8.86
C ALA A 90 -23.60 4.33 10.30
N GLU A 91 -24.62 4.74 11.06
CA GLU A 91 -24.43 5.22 12.44
C GLU A 91 -23.79 4.15 13.35
N SER A 92 -24.16 2.88 13.16
CA SER A 92 -23.56 1.76 13.89
C SER A 92 -22.07 1.60 13.57
N THR A 93 -21.68 1.71 12.29
CA THR A 93 -20.27 1.68 11.88
C THR A 93 -19.48 2.86 12.44
N LEU A 94 -20.06 4.05 12.38
CA LEU A 94 -19.40 5.26 12.92
C LEU A 94 -19.16 5.13 14.44
N ARG A 95 -20.14 4.60 15.19
CA ARG A 95 -19.98 4.34 16.64
C ARG A 95 -18.91 3.27 16.90
N ALA A 96 -18.89 2.20 16.13
CA ALA A 96 -17.87 1.16 16.29
C ALA A 96 -16.45 1.71 16.00
N VAL A 97 -16.28 2.46 14.91
CA VAL A 97 -15.00 3.11 14.57
C VAL A 97 -14.59 4.12 15.64
N GLU A 98 -15.52 4.88 16.22
CA GLU A 98 -15.25 5.79 17.33
C GLU A 98 -14.76 5.04 18.57
N SER A 99 -15.39 3.89 18.90
CA SER A 99 -14.94 3.02 20.00
C SER A 99 -13.52 2.50 19.80
N LEU A 100 -13.19 2.01 18.58
CA LEU A 100 -11.84 1.62 18.23
C LEU A 100 -10.86 2.79 18.40
N THR A 101 -11.22 3.95 17.87
CA THR A 101 -10.37 5.15 17.95
C THR A 101 -10.11 5.54 19.41
N GLY A 102 -11.14 5.49 20.27
CA GLY A 102 -11.01 5.76 21.71
C GLY A 102 -10.07 4.77 22.41
N LEU A 103 -10.11 3.48 22.04
CA LEU A 103 -9.17 2.48 22.54
C LEU A 103 -7.73 2.84 22.14
N LEU A 104 -7.51 3.22 20.88
CA LEU A 104 -6.18 3.59 20.38
C LEU A 104 -5.66 4.86 21.05
N GLU A 105 -6.52 5.85 21.35
CA GLU A 105 -6.16 7.06 22.10
C GLU A 105 -5.83 6.77 23.57
N ALA A 106 -6.48 5.80 24.17
CA ALA A 106 -6.16 5.34 25.53
C ALA A 106 -4.83 4.57 25.61
N GLY A 107 -4.35 4.07 24.48
CA GLY A 107 -3.15 3.25 24.33
C GLY A 107 -3.48 1.76 24.23
N ILE A 108 -2.72 1.06 23.44
CA ILE A 108 -2.78 -0.40 23.30
C ILE A 108 -1.60 -1.03 24.06
N PRO A 109 -1.68 -2.32 24.41
CA PRO A 109 -0.57 -3.00 25.10
C PRO A 109 0.74 -2.83 24.33
N PRO A 110 1.87 -2.58 25.00
CA PRO A 110 3.16 -2.37 24.33
C PRO A 110 3.65 -3.60 23.57
N GLU A 111 3.17 -4.78 23.94
CA GLU A 111 3.47 -6.06 23.27
C GLU A 111 2.69 -6.23 21.96
N VAL A 112 1.70 -5.37 21.69
CA VAL A 112 0.84 -5.46 20.50
C VAL A 112 1.26 -4.42 19.48
N GLN A 113 1.57 -4.87 18.26
CA GLN A 113 1.75 -4.04 17.07
C GLN A 113 0.44 -4.05 16.26
N LEU A 114 -0.17 -2.91 16.07
CA LEU A 114 -1.39 -2.78 15.26
C LEU A 114 -1.03 -2.28 13.85
N ILE A 115 -1.46 -3.03 12.85
CA ILE A 115 -1.37 -2.63 11.44
C ILE A 115 -2.80 -2.44 10.92
N ILE A 116 -3.07 -1.29 10.32
CA ILE A 116 -4.34 -0.99 9.65
C ILE A 116 -4.06 -0.73 8.18
N SER A 117 -4.68 -1.48 7.27
CA SER A 117 -4.62 -1.18 5.84
C SER A 117 -6.01 -0.94 5.26
N ALA A 118 -6.13 0.11 4.42
CA ALA A 118 -7.39 0.45 3.76
C ALA A 118 -7.13 1.21 2.45
N THR A 119 -7.88 0.82 1.40
CA THR A 119 -7.72 1.42 0.06
C THR A 119 -8.55 2.68 -0.15
N GLU A 120 -9.59 2.85 0.64
CA GLU A 120 -10.47 4.02 0.59
C GLU A 120 -10.68 4.58 1.98
N VAL A 121 -10.09 5.73 2.25
CA VAL A 121 -10.24 6.42 3.55
C VAL A 121 -10.65 7.87 3.32
N ASP A 122 -11.73 8.29 3.98
CA ASP A 122 -12.10 9.72 3.98
C ASP A 122 -11.18 10.50 4.94
N LYS A 123 -10.18 11.16 4.36
CA LYS A 123 -9.18 11.95 5.09
C LYS A 123 -9.78 13.13 5.90
N ARG A 124 -11.05 13.49 5.66
CA ARG A 124 -11.78 14.55 6.40
C ARG A 124 -12.32 14.06 7.74
N ARG A 125 -12.53 12.75 7.89
CA ARG A 125 -13.14 12.13 9.08
C ARG A 125 -12.23 12.18 10.32
N ALA A 126 -12.87 12.15 11.48
CA ALA A 126 -12.18 12.17 12.77
C ALA A 126 -11.21 11.00 12.93
N PHE A 127 -11.59 9.79 12.51
CA PHE A 127 -10.74 8.61 12.52
C PHE A 127 -9.37 8.87 11.88
N TYR A 128 -9.35 9.30 10.59
CA TYR A 128 -8.10 9.57 9.89
C TYR A 128 -7.24 10.62 10.60
N LYS A 129 -7.88 11.73 11.04
CA LYS A 129 -7.17 12.81 11.71
C LYS A 129 -6.54 12.40 13.04
N ARG A 130 -7.22 11.49 13.77
CA ARG A 130 -6.72 10.98 15.05
C ARG A 130 -5.62 9.94 14.83
N ILE A 131 -5.82 8.97 13.96
CA ILE A 131 -4.79 7.97 13.63
C ILE A 131 -3.50 8.63 13.15
N ASN A 132 -3.60 9.67 12.32
CA ASN A 132 -2.43 10.43 11.83
C ASN A 132 -1.65 11.17 12.95
N LYS A 133 -2.24 11.32 14.14
CA LYS A 133 -1.57 11.90 15.31
C LYS A 133 -1.05 10.83 16.27
N LEU A 134 -1.65 9.65 16.26
CA LEU A 134 -1.37 8.57 17.20
C LEU A 134 -0.27 7.64 16.74
N GLY A 135 -0.19 7.37 15.44
CA GLY A 135 0.69 6.36 14.88
C GLY A 135 1.45 6.81 13.64
N ASN A 136 2.16 5.87 13.05
CA ASN A 136 2.84 6.05 11.78
C ASN A 136 1.86 5.81 10.64
N VAL A 137 1.55 6.86 9.87
CA VAL A 137 0.61 6.78 8.75
C VAL A 137 1.35 7.01 7.44
N GLU A 138 1.27 6.04 6.54
CA GLU A 138 1.77 6.15 5.18
C GLU A 138 0.60 6.13 4.19
N THR A 139 0.71 6.91 3.12
CA THR A 139 -0.35 7.01 2.12
C THR A 139 0.21 6.69 0.74
N PHE A 140 -0.46 5.76 0.04
CA PHE A 140 -0.11 5.27 -1.29
C PHE A 140 -1.27 5.56 -2.25
N ASP A 141 -1.25 6.74 -2.84
CA ASP A 141 -2.24 7.10 -3.84
C ASP A 141 -1.69 6.76 -5.25
N ARG A 142 -2.58 6.36 -6.17
CA ARG A 142 -2.22 6.13 -7.57
C ARG A 142 -1.76 7.43 -8.19
N VAL A 143 -0.74 7.34 -9.02
CA VAL A 143 -0.24 8.48 -9.77
C VAL A 143 -1.28 8.92 -10.81
N ASP A 144 -1.61 10.19 -10.82
CA ASP A 144 -2.56 10.79 -11.77
C ASP A 144 -1.82 11.16 -13.07
N THR A 145 -1.88 10.27 -14.06
CA THR A 145 -1.22 10.46 -15.36
C THR A 145 -1.77 11.59 -16.21
N SER A 146 -2.85 12.24 -15.78
CA SER A 146 -3.35 13.46 -16.45
C SER A 146 -2.57 14.72 -16.04
N LYS A 147 -1.76 14.64 -14.98
CA LYS A 147 -0.97 15.77 -14.47
C LYS A 147 0.41 15.81 -15.12
N PRO A 148 0.91 17.01 -15.48
CA PRO A 148 2.28 17.17 -15.93
C PRO A 148 3.29 16.67 -14.87
N GLY A 149 4.33 15.96 -15.30
CA GLY A 149 5.40 15.49 -14.42
C GLY A 149 5.10 14.17 -13.70
N TRP A 150 3.99 13.50 -14.02
CA TRP A 150 3.67 12.18 -13.48
C TRP A 150 4.78 11.15 -13.72
N GLU A 151 5.48 11.26 -14.85
CA GLU A 151 6.59 10.39 -15.23
C GLU A 151 7.71 10.44 -14.17
N GLY A 152 8.03 11.63 -13.67
CA GLY A 152 9.05 11.83 -12.65
C GLY A 152 8.70 11.16 -11.31
N GLU A 153 7.41 11.18 -10.93
CA GLU A 153 6.92 10.47 -9.74
C GLU A 153 7.03 8.95 -9.91
N VAL A 154 6.63 8.43 -11.08
CA VAL A 154 6.75 7.00 -11.38
C VAL A 154 8.22 6.57 -11.50
N MET A 155 9.09 7.37 -12.15
CA MET A 155 10.52 7.07 -12.21
C MET A 155 11.14 6.98 -10.82
N SER A 156 10.75 7.85 -9.89
CA SER A 156 11.23 7.80 -8.51
C SER A 156 10.79 6.52 -7.80
N TYR A 157 9.56 6.09 -8.00
CA TYR A 157 9.06 4.81 -7.49
C TYR A 157 9.82 3.63 -8.08
N VAL A 158 9.96 3.57 -9.42
CA VAL A 158 10.66 2.49 -10.13
C VAL A 158 12.12 2.41 -9.71
N ALA A 159 12.81 3.55 -9.58
CA ALA A 159 14.21 3.59 -9.15
C ALA A 159 14.41 3.00 -7.75
N GLY A 160 13.58 3.37 -6.78
CA GLY A 160 13.62 2.81 -5.43
C GLY A 160 13.33 1.30 -5.41
N ARG A 161 12.34 0.88 -6.20
CA ARG A 161 11.97 -0.54 -6.27
C ARG A 161 13.02 -1.38 -7.02
N ALA A 162 13.61 -0.83 -8.07
CA ALA A 162 14.68 -1.47 -8.83
C ALA A 162 15.92 -1.72 -7.94
N GLU A 163 16.29 -0.76 -7.09
CA GLU A 163 17.37 -0.93 -6.12
C GLU A 163 17.10 -2.12 -5.17
N GLU A 164 15.87 -2.26 -4.67
CA GLU A 164 15.48 -3.36 -3.77
C GLU A 164 15.62 -4.75 -4.42
N ILE A 165 15.32 -4.86 -5.72
CA ILE A 165 15.41 -6.14 -6.47
C ILE A 165 16.73 -6.31 -7.22
N GLY A 166 17.68 -5.38 -7.08
CA GLY A 166 18.98 -5.43 -7.73
C GLY A 166 18.95 -5.18 -9.26
N LEU A 167 17.89 -4.53 -9.76
CA LEU A 167 17.78 -4.12 -11.16
C LEU A 167 18.43 -2.74 -11.35
N ASN A 168 19.34 -2.64 -12.28
CA ASN A 168 19.96 -1.36 -12.67
C ASN A 168 19.52 -0.98 -14.08
N PHE A 169 19.27 0.31 -14.30
CA PHE A 169 18.97 0.85 -15.62
C PHE A 169 20.15 1.67 -16.15
N GLU A 170 20.42 1.56 -17.44
CA GLU A 170 21.48 2.29 -18.14
C GLU A 170 20.89 3.39 -19.02
N GLY A 171 21.49 4.58 -18.98
CA GLY A 171 21.07 5.71 -19.82
C GLY A 171 19.61 6.09 -19.64
N SER A 172 18.84 6.12 -20.73
CA SER A 172 17.42 6.46 -20.82
C SER A 172 16.47 5.24 -20.63
N ALA A 173 17.01 4.07 -20.30
CA ALA A 173 16.19 2.85 -20.15
C ALA A 173 15.09 2.96 -19.09
N LEU A 174 15.36 3.66 -17.99
CA LEU A 174 14.35 3.92 -16.96
C LEU A 174 13.18 4.76 -17.47
N GLU A 175 13.49 5.85 -18.20
CA GLU A 175 12.47 6.70 -18.80
C GLU A 175 11.64 5.91 -19.83
N ARG A 176 12.31 5.15 -20.68
CA ARG A 176 11.65 4.26 -21.66
C ARG A 176 10.73 3.25 -20.97
N PHE A 177 11.20 2.63 -19.90
CA PHE A 177 10.43 1.67 -19.11
C PHE A 177 9.13 2.31 -18.59
N VAL A 178 9.23 3.48 -17.95
CA VAL A 178 8.08 4.19 -17.40
C VAL A 178 7.08 4.60 -18.48
N LEU A 179 7.55 5.11 -19.61
CA LEU A 179 6.69 5.49 -20.74
C LEU A 179 5.96 4.29 -21.36
N MET A 180 6.61 3.12 -21.43
CA MET A 180 5.97 1.90 -21.95
C MET A 180 4.96 1.30 -21.00
N VAL A 181 5.28 1.20 -19.70
CA VAL A 181 4.44 0.55 -18.69
C VAL A 181 3.33 1.45 -18.19
N GLY A 182 3.60 2.76 -18.03
CA GLY A 182 2.68 3.70 -17.40
C GLY A 182 2.81 3.73 -15.89
N ALA A 183 1.71 3.98 -15.16
CA ALA A 183 1.73 4.29 -13.73
C ALA A 183 1.02 3.24 -12.83
N ASP A 184 0.62 2.09 -13.36
CA ASP A 184 0.03 1.02 -12.53
C ASP A 184 1.14 0.27 -11.77
N SER A 185 1.16 0.40 -10.46
CA SER A 185 2.21 -0.16 -9.59
C SER A 185 2.36 -1.68 -9.73
N ARG A 186 1.25 -2.43 -9.89
CA ARG A 186 1.28 -3.89 -10.09
C ARG A 186 1.96 -4.26 -11.40
N VAL A 187 1.66 -3.51 -12.45
CA VAL A 187 2.25 -3.75 -13.77
C VAL A 187 3.73 -3.38 -13.74
N LEU A 188 4.07 -2.23 -13.12
CA LEU A 188 5.45 -1.80 -12.94
C LEU A 188 6.28 -2.87 -12.22
N ASP A 189 5.80 -3.37 -11.08
CA ASP A 189 6.50 -4.40 -10.31
C ASP A 189 6.69 -5.69 -11.13
N SER A 190 5.64 -6.17 -11.79
CA SER A 190 5.70 -7.38 -12.62
C SER A 190 6.68 -7.24 -13.81
N GLU A 191 6.68 -6.07 -14.47
CA GLU A 191 7.57 -5.81 -15.60
C GLU A 191 9.05 -5.63 -15.13
N MET A 192 9.26 -5.02 -13.95
CA MET A 192 10.60 -4.93 -13.36
C MET A 192 11.15 -6.30 -12.98
N GLU A 193 10.35 -7.16 -12.35
CA GLU A 193 10.76 -8.54 -12.02
C GLU A 193 11.14 -9.32 -13.29
N LYS A 194 10.31 -9.26 -14.32
CA LYS A 194 10.57 -9.89 -15.61
C LYS A 194 11.85 -9.38 -16.26
N LEU A 195 12.05 -8.06 -16.27
CA LEU A 195 13.26 -7.43 -16.83
C LEU A 195 14.51 -7.81 -16.02
N SER A 196 14.43 -7.83 -14.69
CA SER A 196 15.52 -8.24 -13.80
C SER A 196 15.97 -9.67 -14.08
N LEU A 197 15.03 -10.61 -14.25
CA LEU A 197 15.33 -11.99 -14.62
C LEU A 197 15.99 -12.09 -16.01
N TYR A 198 15.53 -11.30 -16.96
CA TYR A 198 16.09 -11.29 -18.31
C TYR A 198 17.54 -10.77 -18.36
N VAL A 199 17.80 -9.64 -17.69
CA VAL A 199 19.14 -9.05 -17.69
C VAL A 199 20.13 -9.79 -16.79
N ASN A 200 19.65 -10.61 -15.86
CA ASN A 200 20.44 -11.50 -15.01
C ASN A 200 21.67 -10.80 -14.37
N GLY A 201 21.41 -9.68 -13.70
CA GLY A 201 22.42 -8.93 -12.92
C GLY A 201 23.24 -7.89 -13.70
N ARG A 202 23.13 -7.81 -15.04
CA ARG A 202 23.65 -6.66 -15.78
C ARG A 202 22.68 -5.49 -15.78
N ALA A 203 23.13 -4.29 -16.10
CA ALA A 203 22.22 -3.16 -16.29
C ALA A 203 21.32 -3.36 -17.52
N ALA A 204 20.06 -2.98 -17.40
CA ALA A 204 19.08 -2.99 -18.48
C ALA A 204 19.26 -1.74 -19.35
N ASN A 205 19.39 -1.93 -20.66
CA ASN A 205 19.44 -0.84 -21.65
C ASN A 205 18.07 -0.67 -22.34
N GLU A 206 17.95 0.34 -23.23
CA GLU A 206 16.68 0.62 -23.93
C GLU A 206 16.21 -0.53 -24.84
N GLU A 207 17.14 -1.29 -25.42
CA GLU A 207 16.82 -2.43 -26.28
C GLU A 207 16.19 -3.56 -25.46
N ASP A 208 16.74 -3.86 -24.28
CA ASP A 208 16.17 -4.85 -23.34
C ASP A 208 14.74 -4.48 -22.95
N VAL A 209 14.52 -3.21 -22.57
CA VAL A 209 13.20 -2.69 -22.25
C VAL A 209 12.25 -2.88 -23.43
N SER A 210 12.67 -2.51 -24.64
CA SER A 210 11.82 -2.60 -25.83
C SER A 210 11.48 -4.04 -26.22
N GLN A 211 12.35 -5.01 -25.93
CA GLN A 211 12.15 -6.42 -26.26
C GLN A 211 11.28 -7.16 -25.24
N ILE A 212 11.43 -6.82 -23.97
CA ILE A 212 10.87 -7.63 -22.86
C ILE A 212 9.64 -7.00 -22.24
N VAL A 213 9.58 -5.67 -22.16
CA VAL A 213 8.53 -4.95 -21.46
C VAL A 213 7.29 -4.84 -22.34
N ALA A 214 6.12 -5.20 -21.77
CA ALA A 214 4.85 -5.06 -22.46
C ALA A 214 4.43 -3.58 -22.53
N THR A 215 4.08 -3.12 -23.73
CA THR A 215 3.59 -1.75 -23.91
C THR A 215 2.15 -1.64 -23.42
N SER A 216 1.89 -0.76 -22.47
CA SER A 216 0.55 -0.43 -22.02
C SER A 216 -0.23 0.41 -23.05
N HIS A 217 -1.54 0.56 -22.83
CA HIS A 217 -2.36 1.48 -23.63
C HIS A 217 -1.79 2.91 -23.65
N LEU A 218 -1.29 3.38 -22.52
CA LEU A 218 -0.68 4.70 -22.38
C LEU A 218 0.64 4.77 -23.18
N GLY A 219 1.48 3.74 -23.05
CA GLY A 219 2.74 3.61 -23.83
C GLY A 219 2.49 3.59 -25.32
N ALA A 220 1.46 2.89 -25.81
CA ALA A 220 1.11 2.87 -27.21
C ALA A 220 0.75 4.28 -27.76
N VAL A 221 0.05 5.10 -26.97
CA VAL A 221 -0.28 6.49 -27.35
C VAL A 221 0.99 7.35 -27.44
N PHE A 222 1.94 7.18 -26.52
CA PHE A 222 3.23 7.88 -26.59
C PHE A 222 4.07 7.45 -27.80
N GLU A 223 4.12 6.17 -28.12
CA GLU A 223 4.84 5.67 -29.31
C GLU A 223 4.26 6.21 -30.62
N ILE A 224 2.93 6.33 -30.71
CA ILE A 224 2.27 6.95 -31.86
C ILE A 224 2.61 8.44 -31.94
N GLY A 225 2.59 9.18 -30.82
CA GLY A 225 2.98 10.57 -30.74
C GLY A 225 4.40 10.83 -31.21
N ASP A 226 5.35 10.02 -30.74
CA ASP A 226 6.76 10.04 -31.12
C ASP A 226 6.97 9.73 -32.60
N ALA A 227 6.25 8.74 -33.13
CA ALA A 227 6.32 8.37 -34.54
C ALA A 227 5.80 9.50 -35.46
N ILE A 228 4.76 10.20 -35.05
CA ILE A 228 4.22 11.37 -35.75
C ILE A 228 5.24 12.53 -35.71
N ALA A 229 5.80 12.83 -34.54
CA ALA A 229 6.79 13.89 -34.36
C ALA A 229 8.04 13.67 -35.20
N LYS A 230 8.54 12.43 -35.28
CA LYS A 230 9.73 12.06 -36.09
C LYS A 230 9.47 12.10 -37.61
N LYS A 231 8.22 11.98 -38.06
CA LYS A 231 7.88 12.07 -39.49
C LYS A 231 7.60 13.49 -39.97
N ASN A 232 7.40 14.43 -39.07
CA ASN A 232 7.19 15.85 -39.40
C ASN A 232 8.48 16.69 -39.37
N LEU A 233 9.62 16.06 -39.24
CA LEU A 233 10.98 16.63 -39.41
C LEU A 233 11.63 16.07 -40.66
#